data_b2c5771b66087de9f8fe47744c2fb824
#
_entry.id   b2c5771b66087de9f8fe47744c2fb824
#
_cell.length_a   1.000
_cell.length_b   1.000
_cell.length_c   1.000
_cell.angle_alpha   90.00
_cell.angle_beta   90.00
_cell.angle_gamma   90.00
#
_symmetry.space_group_name_H-M   'P 1'
#
loop_
_entity.id
_entity.type
_entity.pdbx_description
1 polymer ?
#
loop_
_entity_poly.entity_id
_entity_poly.type
_entity_poly.pdbx_seq_one_letter_code
_entity_poly.pdbx_strand_id
1 'polypeptide(L)'
;MKPPIRIAALPPWLPSSSPSPARLPAWLIVLLGALSILPLASAAEPRMPIFDAHVHYSHDAWDSTPPKAAIAILRKAGLKRAMVSSSSDEGTQKLYAEAPDLVVPSLRPYRKRGEIATWVRDETIIPHLENRLKRYRYAAIGEFHVYGADADLPVVRRTVQLAKAYKLWLHLHGDRDAIERVLAQDPEARILWAHSGFDRPEAVRAMLRKHRRLYADLAFRNDHASDGKIDPAWREAFIEFPERFLVGTDTFTPERWHYIGEHADWSRAWLADLPRDIAERIGWRNGETLFASMMAKQQ
;
A
#
# COMPACT_ATOMS: atom_id res chain seq x y z
N MET A 1 6.05 15.47 47.08
CA MET A 1 6.92 16.65 47.27
C MET A 1 8.26 16.37 46.64
N LYS A 2 8.61 17.04 45.56
CA LYS A 2 9.95 16.99 44.94
C LYS A 2 10.68 18.28 45.27
N PRO A 3 11.98 18.26 45.54
CA PRO A 3 12.76 19.46 45.87
C PRO A 3 13.15 20.25 44.61
N PRO A 4 13.44 21.55 44.72
CA PRO A 4 13.72 22.43 43.58
C PRO A 4 15.18 22.34 43.10
N ILE A 5 15.37 22.50 41.82
CA ILE A 5 16.65 22.54 41.11
C ILE A 5 17.32 23.92 41.36
N ARG A 6 18.54 23.91 41.82
CA ARG A 6 19.39 25.11 42.01
C ARG A 6 20.09 25.44 40.68
N ILE A 7 19.94 26.69 40.24
CA ILE A 7 20.71 27.30 39.15
C ILE A 7 22.02 27.82 39.72
N ALA A 8 23.16 27.39 39.17
CA ALA A 8 24.49 27.89 39.54
C ALA A 8 24.86 29.10 38.67
N ALA A 9 25.34 30.16 39.32
CA ALA A 9 25.77 31.39 38.69
C ALA A 9 27.16 31.30 38.08
N LEU A 10 27.39 32.00 36.97
CA LEU A 10 28.68 32.17 36.29
C LEU A 10 29.49 33.30 36.97
N PRO A 11 30.85 33.19 37.09
CA PRO A 11 31.71 34.26 37.57
C PRO A 11 32.18 35.19 36.42
N PRO A 12 32.47 36.50 36.77
CA PRO A 12 32.93 37.48 35.79
C PRO A 12 34.45 37.59 35.76
N TRP A 13 35.05 37.54 34.59
CA TRP A 13 36.39 38.10 34.38
C TRP A 13 36.52 38.66 32.97
N LEU A 14 36.70 39.99 32.90
CA LEU A 14 37.34 40.73 31.82
C LEU A 14 38.68 41.28 32.32
N PRO A 15 39.69 41.35 31.49
CA PRO A 15 40.43 42.57 31.35
C PRO A 15 40.58 43.09 29.94
N SER A 16 40.45 44.39 29.80
CA SER A 16 40.75 45.25 28.68
C SER A 16 42.24 45.42 28.47
N SER A 17 42.71 45.32 27.24
CA SER A 17 43.91 46.07 26.81
C SER A 17 43.97 46.11 25.28
N SER A 18 43.85 47.32 24.74
CA SER A 18 44.23 47.69 23.37
C SER A 18 45.71 47.99 23.30
N PRO A 19 46.37 47.68 22.14
CA PRO A 19 47.41 48.57 21.63
C PRO A 19 47.17 49.02 20.20
N SER A 20 47.66 50.21 19.92
CA SER A 20 47.63 51.00 18.69
C SER A 20 48.41 50.42 17.51
N PRO A 21 48.31 51.05 16.32
CA PRO A 21 48.55 50.40 15.04
C PRO A 21 49.99 50.49 14.56
N ALA A 22 50.53 49.38 14.07
CA ALA A 22 51.77 49.36 13.29
C ALA A 22 51.43 49.30 11.78
N ARG A 23 51.96 50.30 11.05
CA ARG A 23 51.90 50.37 9.60
C ARG A 23 52.84 49.31 8.99
N LEU A 24 52.31 48.53 8.07
CA LEU A 24 53.12 47.68 7.16
C LEU A 24 52.83 48.01 5.70
N PRO A 25 53.85 47.88 4.82
CA PRO A 25 53.80 48.39 3.46
C PRO A 25 53.04 47.49 2.49
N ALA A 26 52.42 48.15 1.51
CA ALA A 26 51.82 47.51 0.35
C ALA A 26 52.86 46.79 -0.46
N TRP A 27 52.64 45.52 -0.78
CA TRP A 27 53.06 44.80 -1.98
C TRP A 27 52.72 43.31 -1.79
N LEU A 28 51.72 42.84 -2.40
CA LEU A 28 51.43 41.59 -3.09
C LEU A 28 49.92 41.28 -3.01
N ILE A 29 49.22 41.73 -4.03
CA ILE A 29 47.86 41.17 -4.32
C ILE A 29 48.12 39.87 -5.06
N VAL A 30 48.17 38.75 -4.35
CA VAL A 30 48.01 37.43 -4.93
C VAL A 30 46.52 37.16 -5.04
N LEU A 31 45.99 37.27 -6.26
CA LEU A 31 44.64 36.79 -6.62
C LEU A 31 44.64 35.26 -6.53
N LEU A 32 44.42 34.74 -5.34
CA LEU A 32 43.93 33.36 -5.16
C LEU A 32 42.45 33.36 -5.50
N GLY A 33 42.13 32.98 -6.73
CA GLY A 33 40.76 32.65 -7.12
C GLY A 33 40.26 31.53 -6.22
N ALA A 34 39.46 31.90 -5.23
CA ALA A 34 38.66 30.93 -4.46
C ALA A 34 37.65 30.29 -5.42
N LEU A 35 38.03 29.15 -6.01
CA LEU A 35 37.11 28.26 -6.68
C LEU A 35 36.13 27.79 -5.60
N SER A 36 35.00 28.49 -5.45
CA SER A 36 33.90 28.05 -4.60
C SER A 36 33.36 26.76 -5.23
N ILE A 37 33.86 25.62 -4.74
CA ILE A 37 33.20 24.33 -4.96
C ILE A 37 31.89 24.41 -4.24
N LEU A 38 30.84 24.85 -4.96
CA LEU A 38 29.47 24.67 -4.52
C LEU A 38 29.27 23.16 -4.35
N PRO A 39 28.88 22.69 -3.17
CA PRO A 39 28.50 21.30 -3.02
C PRO A 39 27.39 21.05 -4.05
N LEU A 40 27.62 20.15 -5.02
CA LEU A 40 26.53 19.60 -5.81
C LEU A 40 25.53 19.06 -4.78
N ALA A 41 24.39 19.72 -4.68
CA ALA A 41 23.27 19.18 -3.92
C ALA A 41 23.03 17.78 -4.53
N SER A 42 23.39 16.74 -3.80
CA SER A 42 23.07 15.38 -4.17
C SER A 42 21.55 15.35 -4.30
N ALA A 43 21.06 15.24 -5.52
CA ALA A 43 19.65 15.03 -5.74
C ALA A 43 19.28 13.78 -4.93
N ALA A 44 18.42 13.95 -3.93
CA ALA A 44 17.96 12.82 -3.14
C ALA A 44 17.43 11.76 -4.11
N GLU A 45 17.94 10.53 -3.97
CA GLU A 45 17.47 9.41 -4.77
C GLU A 45 15.91 9.40 -4.77
N PRO A 46 15.27 9.30 -5.94
CA PRO A 46 13.83 9.32 -5.99
C PRO A 46 13.27 8.19 -5.14
N ARG A 47 12.33 8.52 -4.24
CA ARG A 47 11.69 7.54 -3.37
C ARG A 47 11.10 6.40 -4.21
N MET A 48 11.34 5.15 -3.80
CA MET A 48 10.74 3.99 -4.47
C MET A 48 9.21 4.17 -4.51
N PRO A 49 8.59 4.12 -5.69
CA PRO A 49 7.13 4.19 -5.78
C PRO A 49 6.50 2.95 -5.14
N ILE A 50 5.26 3.08 -4.66
CA ILE A 50 4.49 1.97 -4.10
C ILE A 50 3.21 1.78 -4.92
N PHE A 51 2.91 0.54 -5.28
CA PHE A 51 1.56 0.13 -5.67
C PHE A 51 0.88 -0.42 -4.44
N ASP A 52 -0.12 0.30 -3.92
CA ASP A 52 -0.90 -0.15 -2.78
C ASP A 52 -2.07 -1.01 -3.28
N ALA A 53 -2.01 -2.32 -3.01
CA ALA A 53 -2.98 -3.28 -3.50
C ALA A 53 -4.23 -3.42 -2.61
N HIS A 54 -4.32 -2.62 -1.51
CA HIS A 54 -5.39 -2.81 -0.53
C HIS A 54 -5.77 -1.50 0.17
N VAL A 55 -6.65 -0.74 -0.45
CA VAL A 55 -7.16 0.54 0.08
C VAL A 55 -8.68 0.52 0.14
N HIS A 56 -9.25 0.99 1.26
CA HIS A 56 -10.68 1.21 1.41
C HIS A 56 -10.99 2.69 1.58
N TYR A 57 -12.02 3.16 0.87
CA TYR A 57 -12.56 4.49 1.03
C TYR A 57 -14.07 4.41 1.24
N SER A 58 -14.45 3.90 2.41
CA SER A 58 -15.85 3.67 2.78
C SER A 58 -16.53 4.95 3.26
N HIS A 59 -17.87 4.94 3.29
CA HIS A 59 -18.69 6.12 3.55
C HIS A 59 -18.40 6.84 4.88
N ASP A 60 -17.89 6.15 5.87
CA ASP A 60 -17.49 6.71 7.16
C ASP A 60 -16.22 7.58 7.12
N ALA A 61 -15.43 7.47 6.05
CA ALA A 61 -14.26 8.32 5.84
C ALA A 61 -14.56 9.60 5.04
N TRP A 62 -15.71 9.69 4.37
CA TRP A 62 -15.94 10.74 3.35
C TRP A 62 -15.99 12.15 3.92
N ASP A 63 -16.56 12.32 5.12
CA ASP A 63 -16.69 13.65 5.75
C ASP A 63 -15.35 14.12 6.33
N SER A 64 -14.61 13.22 6.97
CA SER A 64 -13.31 13.53 7.56
C SER A 64 -12.19 13.65 6.53
N THR A 65 -12.30 12.92 5.44
CA THR A 65 -11.29 12.82 4.38
C THR A 65 -11.97 12.90 3.00
N PRO A 66 -12.39 14.09 2.54
CA PRO A 66 -13.03 14.24 1.23
C PRO A 66 -12.15 13.73 0.08
N PRO A 67 -12.72 13.36 -1.09
CA PRO A 67 -11.99 12.71 -2.18
C PRO A 67 -10.68 13.40 -2.58
N LYS A 68 -10.67 14.73 -2.71
CA LYS A 68 -9.45 15.48 -3.02
C LYS A 68 -8.38 15.35 -1.93
N ALA A 69 -8.78 15.36 -0.66
CA ALA A 69 -7.87 15.17 0.46
C ALA A 69 -7.32 13.74 0.47
N ALA A 70 -8.17 12.73 0.24
CA ALA A 70 -7.76 11.34 0.13
C ALA A 70 -6.71 11.16 -0.98
N ILE A 71 -6.96 11.70 -2.18
CA ILE A 71 -6.00 11.65 -3.29
C ILE A 71 -4.70 12.38 -2.94
N ALA A 72 -4.77 13.54 -2.26
CA ALA A 72 -3.57 14.26 -1.83
C ALA A 72 -2.72 13.42 -0.85
N ILE A 73 -3.35 12.69 0.08
CA ILE A 73 -2.68 11.78 1.01
C ILE A 73 -1.95 10.67 0.23
N LEU A 74 -2.63 9.99 -0.70
CA LEU A 74 -2.05 8.91 -1.51
C LEU A 74 -0.83 9.41 -2.32
N ARG A 75 -0.96 10.58 -2.97
CA ARG A 75 0.15 11.19 -3.73
C ARG A 75 1.31 11.61 -2.83
N LYS A 76 1.03 12.22 -1.68
CA LYS A 76 2.06 12.60 -0.70
C LYS A 76 2.82 11.39 -0.16
N ALA A 77 2.15 10.28 0.03
CA ALA A 77 2.75 9.01 0.42
C ALA A 77 3.66 8.41 -0.69
N GLY A 78 3.64 8.96 -1.89
CA GLY A 78 4.42 8.48 -3.04
C GLY A 78 3.85 7.19 -3.61
N LEU A 79 2.53 7.01 -3.54
CA LEU A 79 1.89 5.89 -4.22
C LEU A 79 1.86 6.15 -5.73
N LYS A 80 2.28 5.17 -6.48
CA LYS A 80 2.17 5.13 -7.94
C LYS A 80 0.75 4.78 -8.37
N ARG A 81 0.14 3.83 -7.66
CA ARG A 81 -1.24 3.38 -7.82
C ARG A 81 -1.79 2.91 -6.47
N ALA A 82 -3.11 2.92 -6.37
CA ALA A 82 -3.86 2.36 -5.25
C ALA A 82 -5.05 1.55 -5.77
N MET A 83 -5.11 0.26 -5.46
CA MET A 83 -6.32 -0.53 -5.70
C MET A 83 -7.32 -0.24 -4.60
N VAL A 84 -8.46 0.35 -4.98
CA VAL A 84 -9.46 0.84 -4.04
C VAL A 84 -10.72 0.00 -4.14
N SER A 85 -11.19 -0.51 -3.00
CA SER A 85 -12.49 -1.16 -2.82
C SER A 85 -13.22 -0.54 -1.63
N SER A 86 -14.49 -0.20 -1.79
CA SER A 86 -15.21 0.61 -0.79
C SER A 86 -16.58 0.03 -0.46
N SER A 87 -17.02 0.23 0.78
CA SER A 87 -18.40 0.04 1.22
C SER A 87 -19.03 1.44 1.45
N SER A 88 -19.87 1.92 0.59
CA SER A 88 -20.29 1.35 -0.69
C SER A 88 -19.30 1.65 -1.82
N ASP A 89 -19.51 1.02 -2.99
CA ASP A 89 -18.69 1.25 -4.19
C ASP A 89 -18.66 2.71 -4.67
N GLU A 90 -19.58 3.54 -4.26
CA GLU A 90 -19.56 4.98 -4.51
C GLU A 90 -18.25 5.63 -4.07
N GLY A 91 -17.64 5.17 -2.98
CA GLY A 91 -16.34 5.64 -2.53
C GLY A 91 -15.25 5.36 -3.54
N THR A 92 -15.21 4.14 -4.07
CA THR A 92 -14.29 3.75 -5.14
C THR A 92 -14.46 4.66 -6.37
N GLN A 93 -15.71 4.89 -6.79
CA GLN A 93 -16.00 5.71 -7.97
C GLN A 93 -15.67 7.19 -7.74
N LYS A 94 -15.88 7.73 -6.52
CA LYS A 94 -15.47 9.10 -6.16
C LYS A 94 -13.96 9.30 -6.29
N LEU A 95 -13.16 8.37 -5.75
CA LEU A 95 -11.71 8.48 -5.88
C LEU A 95 -11.24 8.26 -7.31
N TYR A 96 -11.86 7.32 -8.03
CA TYR A 96 -11.53 7.08 -9.44
C TYR A 96 -11.83 8.30 -10.33
N ALA A 97 -12.95 8.97 -10.11
CA ALA A 97 -13.29 10.19 -10.84
C ALA A 97 -12.31 11.35 -10.56
N GLU A 98 -11.79 11.43 -9.33
CA GLU A 98 -10.84 12.47 -8.92
C GLU A 98 -9.43 12.22 -9.48
N ALA A 99 -8.99 10.94 -9.56
CA ALA A 99 -7.64 10.59 -9.99
C ALA A 99 -7.60 9.22 -10.70
N PRO A 100 -8.09 9.14 -11.95
CA PRO A 100 -8.10 7.89 -12.71
C PRO A 100 -6.66 7.37 -12.99
N ASP A 101 -5.68 8.25 -13.03
CA ASP A 101 -4.27 7.92 -13.17
C ASP A 101 -3.68 7.21 -11.92
N LEU A 102 -4.29 7.36 -10.76
CA LEU A 102 -3.81 6.80 -9.49
C LEU A 102 -4.63 5.60 -9.03
N VAL A 103 -5.95 5.64 -9.22
CA VAL A 103 -6.88 4.67 -8.66
C VAL A 103 -7.11 3.49 -9.60
N VAL A 104 -7.00 2.28 -9.07
CA VAL A 104 -7.38 1.02 -9.72
C VAL A 104 -8.67 0.53 -9.04
N PRO A 105 -9.85 0.62 -9.68
CA PRO A 105 -11.10 0.27 -9.05
C PRO A 105 -11.26 -1.24 -8.82
N SER A 106 -11.67 -1.61 -7.60
CA SER A 106 -12.12 -2.95 -7.25
C SER A 106 -13.55 -2.88 -6.70
N LEU A 107 -14.42 -3.79 -7.14
CA LEU A 107 -15.83 -3.82 -6.74
C LEU A 107 -16.01 -4.65 -5.47
N ARG A 108 -16.19 -4.00 -4.34
CA ARG A 108 -16.54 -4.68 -3.08
C ARG A 108 -18.03 -5.09 -3.10
N PRO A 109 -18.40 -6.31 -2.70
CA PRO A 109 -19.81 -6.72 -2.71
C PRO A 109 -20.67 -6.01 -1.67
N TYR A 110 -20.06 -5.35 -0.69
CA TYR A 110 -20.78 -4.68 0.42
C TYR A 110 -21.34 -3.34 -0.01
N ARG A 111 -22.65 -3.15 0.17
CA ARG A 111 -23.37 -1.90 -0.12
C ARG A 111 -23.27 -0.91 1.03
N LYS A 112 -23.01 -1.44 2.26
CA LYS A 112 -22.85 -0.66 3.49
C LYS A 112 -21.95 -1.41 4.48
N ARG A 113 -21.50 -0.72 5.51
CA ARG A 113 -20.84 -1.37 6.67
C ARG A 113 -21.78 -2.38 7.33
N GLY A 114 -21.22 -3.47 7.84
CA GLY A 114 -21.98 -4.54 8.51
C GLY A 114 -22.39 -5.69 7.60
N GLU A 115 -22.35 -5.54 6.29
CA GLU A 115 -22.63 -6.64 5.37
C GLU A 115 -21.48 -7.66 5.26
N ILE A 116 -20.34 -7.36 5.81
CA ILE A 116 -19.12 -8.20 5.78
C ILE A 116 -19.36 -9.64 6.29
N ALA A 117 -20.23 -9.81 7.29
CA ALA A 117 -20.54 -11.12 7.87
C ALA A 117 -21.74 -11.82 7.23
N THR A 118 -22.54 -11.12 6.43
CA THR A 118 -23.84 -11.60 5.95
C THR A 118 -23.94 -11.73 4.43
N TRP A 119 -23.09 -11.04 3.69
CA TRP A 119 -23.15 -10.94 2.22
C TRP A 119 -23.18 -12.28 1.52
N VAL A 120 -22.48 -13.31 2.03
CA VAL A 120 -22.39 -14.65 1.42
C VAL A 120 -23.75 -15.37 1.34
N ARG A 121 -24.74 -14.93 2.14
CA ARG A 121 -26.10 -15.49 2.21
C ARG A 121 -27.18 -14.52 1.72
N ASP A 122 -26.79 -13.33 1.28
CA ASP A 122 -27.72 -12.30 0.78
C ASP A 122 -27.76 -12.32 -0.76
N GLU A 123 -28.75 -13.01 -1.33
CA GLU A 123 -28.90 -13.12 -2.78
C GLU A 123 -29.11 -11.76 -3.48
N THR A 124 -29.52 -10.72 -2.75
CA THR A 124 -29.68 -9.37 -3.32
C THR A 124 -28.34 -8.70 -3.66
N ILE A 125 -27.22 -9.27 -3.24
CA ILE A 125 -25.88 -8.88 -3.65
C ILE A 125 -25.64 -9.16 -5.14
N ILE A 126 -26.23 -10.22 -5.68
CA ILE A 126 -26.04 -10.62 -7.10
C ILE A 126 -26.49 -9.51 -8.04
N PRO A 127 -27.73 -9.02 -8.03
CA PRO A 127 -28.14 -7.92 -8.90
C PRO A 127 -27.37 -6.62 -8.63
N HIS A 128 -26.92 -6.37 -7.39
CA HIS A 128 -26.05 -5.24 -7.11
C HIS A 128 -24.73 -5.35 -7.89
N LEU A 129 -24.00 -6.46 -7.76
CA LEU A 129 -22.75 -6.68 -8.50
C LEU A 129 -22.96 -6.57 -10.03
N GLU A 130 -23.99 -7.22 -10.55
CA GLU A 130 -24.30 -7.19 -11.99
C GLU A 130 -24.58 -5.77 -12.50
N ASN A 131 -25.32 -4.97 -11.74
CA ASN A 131 -25.61 -3.58 -12.10
C ASN A 131 -24.34 -2.70 -12.07
N ARG A 132 -23.48 -2.90 -11.08
CA ARG A 132 -22.21 -2.16 -10.98
C ARG A 132 -21.27 -2.53 -12.13
N LEU A 133 -21.13 -3.82 -12.42
CA LEU A 133 -20.29 -4.34 -13.52
C LEU A 133 -20.75 -3.90 -14.91
N LYS A 134 -22.05 -3.70 -15.12
CA LYS A 134 -22.59 -3.14 -16.37
C LYS A 134 -22.27 -1.65 -16.51
N ARG A 135 -22.24 -0.92 -15.41
CA ARG A 135 -22.12 0.55 -15.41
C ARG A 135 -20.68 1.05 -15.37
N TYR A 136 -19.81 0.35 -14.64
CA TYR A 136 -18.43 0.79 -14.37
C TYR A 136 -17.42 -0.30 -14.73
N ARG A 137 -16.16 0.10 -14.78
CA ARG A 137 -15.05 -0.80 -15.05
C ARG A 137 -14.26 -1.06 -13.78
N TYR A 138 -13.85 -2.30 -13.59
CA TYR A 138 -13.11 -2.75 -12.43
C TYR A 138 -11.94 -3.64 -12.84
N ALA A 139 -10.90 -3.69 -12.00
CA ALA A 139 -9.79 -4.63 -12.10
C ALA A 139 -10.10 -5.93 -11.35
N ALA A 140 -10.88 -5.85 -10.27
CA ALA A 140 -11.20 -6.96 -9.40
C ALA A 140 -12.63 -6.89 -8.86
N ILE A 141 -13.14 -8.01 -8.35
CA ILE A 141 -14.23 -8.08 -7.37
C ILE A 141 -13.60 -8.35 -6.01
N GLY A 142 -13.87 -7.53 -5.01
CA GLY A 142 -13.30 -7.62 -3.65
C GLY A 142 -12.76 -6.28 -3.18
N GLU A 143 -12.22 -6.20 -1.99
CA GLU A 143 -12.03 -7.28 -1.03
C GLU A 143 -13.36 -7.86 -0.56
N PHE A 144 -13.45 -9.17 -0.47
CA PHE A 144 -14.59 -9.84 0.17
C PHE A 144 -14.13 -10.96 1.10
N HIS A 145 -14.87 -11.08 2.22
CA HIS A 145 -14.57 -12.05 3.28
C HIS A 145 -15.36 -13.33 3.04
N VAL A 146 -14.65 -14.47 2.97
CA VAL A 146 -15.26 -15.80 2.88
C VAL A 146 -14.32 -16.84 3.50
N TYR A 147 -14.89 -17.77 4.26
CA TYR A 147 -14.12 -18.79 4.98
C TYR A 147 -14.69 -20.19 4.75
N GLY A 148 -13.82 -21.16 4.58
CA GLY A 148 -14.15 -22.56 4.47
C GLY A 148 -15.29 -22.84 3.49
N ALA A 149 -16.27 -23.63 3.94
CA ALA A 149 -17.41 -24.07 3.13
C ALA A 149 -18.36 -22.94 2.68
N ASP A 150 -18.31 -21.75 3.31
CA ASP A 150 -19.09 -20.59 2.84
C ASP A 150 -18.70 -20.17 1.42
N ALA A 151 -17.49 -20.52 0.96
CA ALA A 151 -17.07 -20.33 -0.42
C ALA A 151 -17.93 -21.08 -1.45
N ASP A 152 -18.66 -22.12 -1.03
CA ASP A 152 -19.55 -22.89 -1.87
C ASP A 152 -20.98 -22.35 -1.93
N LEU A 153 -21.31 -21.33 -1.17
CA LEU A 153 -22.64 -20.72 -1.17
C LEU A 153 -22.98 -20.09 -2.53
N PRO A 154 -24.27 -20.08 -2.93
CA PRO A 154 -24.70 -19.61 -4.26
C PRO A 154 -24.22 -18.20 -4.60
N VAL A 155 -24.23 -17.28 -3.63
CA VAL A 155 -23.79 -15.88 -3.83
C VAL A 155 -22.30 -15.83 -4.16
N VAL A 156 -21.48 -16.61 -3.46
CA VAL A 156 -20.03 -16.66 -3.70
C VAL A 156 -19.74 -17.30 -5.07
N ARG A 157 -20.41 -18.44 -5.38
CA ARG A 157 -20.29 -19.09 -6.70
C ARG A 157 -20.67 -18.13 -7.82
N ARG A 158 -21.75 -17.36 -7.66
CA ARG A 158 -22.13 -16.36 -8.66
C ARG A 158 -21.10 -15.23 -8.77
N THR A 159 -20.51 -14.79 -7.67
CA THR A 159 -19.43 -13.80 -7.66
C THR A 159 -18.21 -14.30 -8.45
N VAL A 160 -17.80 -15.56 -8.26
CA VAL A 160 -16.72 -16.19 -9.04
C VAL A 160 -17.05 -16.24 -10.54
N GLN A 161 -18.30 -16.63 -10.89
CA GLN A 161 -18.77 -16.63 -12.29
C GLN A 161 -18.74 -15.23 -12.93
N LEU A 162 -19.14 -14.19 -12.17
CA LEU A 162 -19.07 -12.82 -12.63
C LEU A 162 -17.62 -12.36 -12.85
N ALA A 163 -16.72 -12.67 -11.92
CA ALA A 163 -15.30 -12.38 -12.11
C ALA A 163 -14.74 -13.05 -13.38
N LYS A 164 -15.08 -14.31 -13.62
CA LYS A 164 -14.72 -15.04 -14.84
C LYS A 164 -15.27 -14.37 -16.10
N ALA A 165 -16.57 -14.06 -16.13
CA ALA A 165 -17.25 -13.47 -17.28
C ALA A 165 -16.67 -12.09 -17.66
N TYR A 166 -16.32 -11.28 -16.68
CA TYR A 166 -15.75 -9.96 -16.87
C TYR A 166 -14.21 -9.95 -16.90
N LYS A 167 -13.55 -11.12 -16.76
CA LYS A 167 -12.08 -11.28 -16.73
C LYS A 167 -11.42 -10.51 -15.60
N LEU A 168 -12.06 -10.46 -14.45
CA LEU A 168 -11.60 -9.74 -13.26
C LEU A 168 -10.78 -10.63 -12.33
N TRP A 169 -10.02 -10.01 -11.45
CA TRP A 169 -9.40 -10.65 -10.31
C TRP A 169 -10.43 -10.85 -9.20
N LEU A 170 -10.16 -11.79 -8.32
CA LEU A 170 -10.84 -11.92 -7.03
C LEU A 170 -9.90 -11.46 -5.94
N HIS A 171 -10.23 -10.40 -5.20
CA HIS A 171 -9.49 -9.98 -4.02
C HIS A 171 -10.18 -10.60 -2.81
N LEU A 172 -9.63 -11.71 -2.33
CA LEU A 172 -10.28 -12.62 -1.39
C LEU A 172 -9.62 -12.58 -0.02
N HIS A 173 -10.38 -12.19 1.00
CA HIS A 173 -10.03 -12.31 2.41
C HIS A 173 -10.64 -13.60 2.96
N GLY A 174 -9.81 -14.57 3.22
CA GLY A 174 -10.25 -15.88 3.69
C GLY A 174 -9.12 -16.83 4.01
N ASP A 175 -9.49 -18.00 4.48
CA ASP A 175 -8.56 -19.08 4.78
C ASP A 175 -8.18 -19.88 3.51
N ARG A 176 -7.24 -20.80 3.69
CA ARG A 176 -6.76 -21.68 2.60
C ARG A 176 -7.87 -22.54 2.02
N ASP A 177 -8.82 -23.03 2.86
CA ASP A 177 -9.93 -23.85 2.39
C ASP A 177 -10.84 -23.05 1.46
N ALA A 178 -11.14 -21.79 1.78
CA ALA A 178 -11.91 -20.93 0.88
C ALA A 178 -11.19 -20.67 -0.45
N ILE A 179 -9.89 -20.45 -0.44
CA ILE A 179 -9.07 -20.30 -1.67
C ILE A 179 -9.18 -21.56 -2.52
N GLU A 180 -8.99 -22.75 -1.92
CA GLU A 180 -9.06 -24.03 -2.64
C GLU A 180 -10.44 -24.26 -3.26
N ARG A 181 -11.52 -23.94 -2.55
CA ARG A 181 -12.90 -24.08 -3.04
C ARG A 181 -13.21 -23.13 -4.19
N VAL A 182 -12.72 -21.88 -4.11
CA VAL A 182 -12.87 -20.92 -5.22
C VAL A 182 -12.11 -21.41 -6.46
N LEU A 183 -10.88 -21.92 -6.30
CA LEU A 183 -10.11 -22.48 -7.39
C LEU A 183 -10.71 -23.79 -7.93
N ALA A 184 -11.42 -24.57 -7.10
CA ALA A 184 -12.17 -25.73 -7.60
C ALA A 184 -13.37 -25.31 -8.47
N GLN A 185 -13.98 -24.14 -8.22
CA GLN A 185 -15.06 -23.61 -9.05
C GLN A 185 -14.54 -23.01 -10.37
N ASP A 186 -13.40 -22.37 -10.35
CA ASP A 186 -12.72 -21.85 -11.53
C ASP A 186 -11.18 -22.01 -11.38
N PRO A 187 -10.59 -23.08 -11.94
CA PRO A 187 -9.14 -23.31 -11.88
C PRO A 187 -8.29 -22.20 -12.54
N GLU A 188 -8.92 -21.39 -13.39
CA GLU A 188 -8.28 -20.27 -14.07
C GLU A 188 -8.48 -18.93 -13.34
N ALA A 189 -9.15 -18.92 -12.19
CA ALA A 189 -9.36 -17.72 -11.41
C ALA A 189 -8.02 -17.09 -11.01
N ARG A 190 -7.95 -15.77 -11.12
CA ARG A 190 -6.82 -14.96 -10.63
C ARG A 190 -7.20 -14.42 -9.26
N ILE A 191 -6.47 -14.84 -8.25
CA ILE A 191 -6.78 -14.48 -6.86
C ILE A 191 -5.65 -13.64 -6.28
N LEU A 192 -6.00 -12.49 -5.72
CA LEU A 192 -5.19 -11.75 -4.77
C LEU A 192 -5.69 -12.12 -3.37
N TRP A 193 -4.86 -12.84 -2.62
CA TRP A 193 -5.18 -13.30 -1.27
C TRP A 193 -4.86 -12.19 -0.28
N ALA A 194 -5.91 -11.58 0.25
CA ALA A 194 -5.78 -10.49 1.20
C ALA A 194 -5.00 -10.92 2.45
N HIS A 195 -4.08 -10.08 2.89
CA HIS A 195 -3.23 -10.29 4.07
C HIS A 195 -2.43 -11.61 4.03
N SER A 196 -2.23 -12.22 2.86
CA SER A 196 -1.66 -13.58 2.75
C SER A 196 -2.38 -14.58 3.66
N GLY A 197 -3.70 -14.39 3.89
CA GLY A 197 -4.54 -15.18 4.77
C GLY A 197 -4.19 -15.09 6.26
N PHE A 198 -3.34 -14.16 6.68
CA PHE A 198 -2.71 -14.16 8.02
C PHE A 198 -2.00 -15.47 8.37
N ASP A 199 -1.67 -16.26 7.35
CA ASP A 199 -0.94 -17.52 7.50
C ASP A 199 0.57 -17.29 7.74
N ARG A 200 1.24 -18.33 8.22
CA ARG A 200 2.71 -18.33 8.33
C ARG A 200 3.37 -18.41 6.95
N PRO A 201 4.58 -17.88 6.77
CA PRO A 201 5.25 -17.83 5.48
C PRO A 201 5.38 -19.20 4.80
N GLU A 202 5.59 -20.29 5.55
CA GLU A 202 5.68 -21.66 5.00
C GLU A 202 4.36 -22.10 4.37
N ALA A 203 3.22 -21.78 5.01
CA ALA A 203 1.90 -22.10 4.50
C ALA A 203 1.56 -21.24 3.26
N VAL A 204 1.92 -19.94 3.28
CA VAL A 204 1.77 -19.05 2.12
C VAL A 204 2.60 -19.58 0.95
N ARG A 205 3.88 -19.94 1.16
CA ARG A 205 4.74 -20.54 0.13
C ARG A 205 4.14 -21.82 -0.46
N ALA A 206 3.60 -22.69 0.39
CA ALA A 206 2.95 -23.93 -0.06
C ALA A 206 1.76 -23.65 -0.99
N MET A 207 0.92 -22.67 -0.63
CA MET A 207 -0.23 -22.25 -1.46
C MET A 207 0.23 -21.63 -2.79
N LEU A 208 1.26 -20.78 -2.78
CA LEU A 208 1.80 -20.15 -3.99
C LEU A 208 2.45 -21.18 -4.94
N ARG A 209 3.12 -22.22 -4.40
CA ARG A 209 3.66 -23.34 -5.21
C ARG A 209 2.54 -24.12 -5.89
N LYS A 210 1.47 -24.40 -5.14
CA LYS A 210 0.34 -25.19 -5.61
C LYS A 210 -0.47 -24.46 -6.68
N HIS A 211 -0.64 -23.13 -6.52
CA HIS A 211 -1.56 -22.32 -7.31
C HIS A 211 -0.85 -21.21 -8.09
N ARG A 212 -0.64 -21.42 -9.39
CA ARG A 212 0.11 -20.50 -10.24
C ARG A 212 -0.52 -19.11 -10.39
N ARG A 213 -1.82 -18.97 -10.17
CA ARG A 213 -2.58 -17.72 -10.31
C ARG A 213 -3.02 -17.13 -8.97
N LEU A 214 -2.43 -17.64 -7.88
CA LEU A 214 -2.57 -17.07 -6.55
C LEU A 214 -1.45 -16.06 -6.32
N TYR A 215 -1.83 -14.88 -5.86
CA TYR A 215 -0.97 -13.79 -5.43
C TYR A 215 -1.37 -13.41 -4.01
N ALA A 216 -0.54 -12.68 -3.29
CA ALA A 216 -0.80 -12.35 -1.90
C ALA A 216 -0.44 -10.89 -1.61
N ASP A 217 -1.30 -10.16 -0.92
CA ASP A 217 -0.91 -8.88 -0.38
C ASP A 217 -0.42 -8.99 1.08
N LEU A 218 0.29 -7.96 1.51
CA LEU A 218 0.91 -7.86 2.83
C LEU A 218 0.20 -6.80 3.69
N ALA A 219 -1.00 -6.39 3.28
CA ALA A 219 -1.77 -5.40 4.01
C ALA A 219 -2.06 -5.85 5.45
N PHE A 220 -2.08 -4.90 6.37
CA PHE A 220 -2.38 -5.13 7.78
C PHE A 220 -1.50 -6.19 8.47
N ARG A 221 -0.35 -6.55 7.88
CA ARG A 221 0.63 -7.46 8.47
C ARG A 221 1.82 -6.66 9.00
N ASN A 222 2.34 -7.05 10.16
CA ASN A 222 3.55 -6.49 10.74
C ASN A 222 4.57 -7.58 11.14
N ASP A 223 4.25 -8.85 10.87
CA ASP A 223 5.08 -10.00 11.23
C ASP A 223 6.17 -10.32 10.20
N HIS A 224 6.10 -9.71 9.01
CA HIS A 224 7.07 -9.97 7.94
C HIS A 224 8.33 -9.09 8.02
N ALA A 225 8.30 -8.01 8.83
CA ALA A 225 9.47 -7.16 9.04
C ALA A 225 9.41 -6.38 10.34
N SER A 226 10.58 -6.11 10.94
CA SER A 226 10.75 -5.23 12.09
C SER A 226 12.00 -4.38 11.91
N ASP A 227 11.93 -3.10 12.27
CA ASP A 227 13.06 -2.15 12.18
C ASP A 227 13.77 -2.14 10.81
N GLY A 228 12.98 -2.27 9.74
CA GLY A 228 13.50 -2.32 8.37
C GLY A 228 14.17 -3.64 8.00
N LYS A 229 14.09 -4.66 8.82
CA LYS A 229 14.64 -6.00 8.56
C LYS A 229 13.52 -7.01 8.37
N ILE A 230 13.64 -7.80 7.33
CA ILE A 230 12.67 -8.84 7.00
C ILE A 230 12.92 -10.06 7.85
N ASP A 231 11.85 -10.66 8.37
CA ASP A 231 11.90 -11.98 9.00
C ASP A 231 12.50 -13.02 8.03
N PRO A 232 13.42 -13.89 8.48
CA PRO A 232 14.10 -14.84 7.60
C PRO A 232 13.17 -15.75 6.80
N ALA A 233 12.07 -16.23 7.38
CA ALA A 233 11.13 -17.11 6.68
C ALA A 233 10.30 -16.35 5.64
N TRP A 234 9.93 -15.09 5.91
CA TRP A 234 9.33 -14.21 4.94
C TRP A 234 10.30 -13.81 3.82
N ARG A 235 11.57 -13.59 4.16
CA ARG A 235 12.62 -13.34 3.15
C ARG A 235 12.73 -14.48 2.14
N GLU A 236 12.71 -15.72 2.61
CA GLU A 236 12.67 -16.88 1.72
C GLU A 236 11.43 -16.86 0.81
N ALA A 237 10.26 -16.52 1.35
CA ALA A 237 9.04 -16.42 0.54
C ALA A 237 9.15 -15.35 -0.55
N PHE A 238 9.69 -14.18 -0.24
CA PHE A 238 9.86 -13.08 -1.20
C PHE A 238 10.89 -13.39 -2.29
N ILE A 239 11.97 -14.09 -1.94
CA ILE A 239 12.99 -14.53 -2.91
C ILE A 239 12.45 -15.65 -3.81
N GLU A 240 11.69 -16.62 -3.25
CA GLU A 240 11.12 -17.73 -4.02
C GLU A 240 10.01 -17.26 -4.97
N PHE A 241 9.20 -16.26 -4.55
CA PHE A 241 8.04 -15.77 -5.29
C PHE A 241 8.04 -14.25 -5.49
N PRO A 242 9.09 -13.65 -6.08
CA PRO A 242 9.21 -12.19 -6.18
C PRO A 242 8.08 -11.53 -6.96
N GLU A 243 7.37 -12.28 -7.80
CA GLU A 243 6.29 -11.80 -8.67
C GLU A 243 4.89 -11.99 -8.07
N ARG A 244 4.80 -12.52 -6.84
CA ARG A 244 3.52 -12.95 -6.26
C ARG A 244 3.07 -12.14 -5.06
N PHE A 245 3.92 -11.25 -4.52
CA PHE A 245 3.59 -10.41 -3.39
C PHE A 245 3.36 -8.95 -3.80
N LEU A 246 2.44 -8.29 -3.10
CA LEU A 246 2.14 -6.87 -3.25
C LEU A 246 2.09 -6.20 -1.87
N VAL A 247 2.48 -4.93 -1.83
CA VAL A 247 2.27 -4.08 -0.65
C VAL A 247 0.80 -3.70 -0.55
N GLY A 248 0.29 -3.52 0.67
CA GLY A 248 -1.04 -3.00 0.94
C GLY A 248 -1.09 -2.31 2.30
N THR A 249 -1.96 -1.29 2.45
CA THR A 249 -2.12 -0.55 3.72
C THR A 249 -3.34 -0.98 4.52
N ASP A 250 -4.42 -1.35 3.85
CA ASP A 250 -5.73 -1.66 4.44
C ASP A 250 -6.32 -0.52 5.28
N THR A 251 -6.88 0.47 4.63
CA THR A 251 -7.50 1.64 5.26
C THR A 251 -8.96 1.39 5.65
N PHE A 252 -9.23 0.32 6.40
CA PHE A 252 -10.59 -0.13 6.73
C PHE A 252 -11.35 0.78 7.73
N THR A 253 -10.66 1.70 8.41
CA THR A 253 -11.27 2.74 9.24
C THR A 253 -10.77 4.14 8.84
N PRO A 254 -11.55 5.22 9.14
CA PRO A 254 -11.14 6.60 8.83
C PRO A 254 -9.79 7.00 9.40
N GLU A 255 -9.46 6.53 10.60
CA GLU A 255 -8.22 6.88 11.29
C GLU A 255 -6.99 6.37 10.54
N ARG A 256 -7.10 5.25 9.83
CA ARG A 256 -5.98 4.65 9.11
C ARG A 256 -5.51 5.49 7.91
N TRP A 257 -6.34 6.40 7.43
CA TRP A 257 -5.93 7.35 6.39
C TRP A 257 -4.78 8.27 6.82
N HIS A 258 -4.66 8.56 8.12
CA HIS A 258 -3.57 9.37 8.66
C HIS A 258 -2.22 8.62 8.62
N TYR A 259 -2.22 7.30 8.61
CA TYR A 259 -1.02 6.46 8.67
C TYR A 259 -0.51 5.98 7.30
N ILE A 260 -1.18 6.31 6.20
CA ILE A 260 -0.76 5.85 4.85
C ILE A 260 0.68 6.26 4.54
N GLY A 261 1.07 7.48 4.88
CA GLY A 261 2.44 7.97 4.67
C GLY A 261 3.47 7.17 5.45
N GLU A 262 3.23 6.98 6.75
CA GLU A 262 4.13 6.20 7.64
C GLU A 262 4.21 4.74 7.18
N HIS A 263 3.08 4.13 6.82
CA HIS A 263 3.05 2.77 6.33
C HIS A 263 3.82 2.62 5.00
N ALA A 264 3.69 3.58 4.10
CA ALA A 264 4.45 3.58 2.85
C ALA A 264 5.96 3.72 3.10
N ASP A 265 6.37 4.53 4.09
CA ASP A 265 7.78 4.69 4.48
C ASP A 265 8.31 3.44 5.20
N TRP A 266 7.52 2.83 6.07
CA TRP A 266 7.83 1.54 6.67
C TRP A 266 7.99 0.45 5.59
N SER A 267 7.10 0.44 4.60
CA SER A 267 7.20 -0.51 3.47
C SER A 267 8.51 -0.31 2.69
N ARG A 268 8.90 0.92 2.41
CA ARG A 268 10.17 1.21 1.74
C ARG A 268 11.38 0.75 2.57
N ALA A 269 11.31 0.90 3.88
CA ALA A 269 12.40 0.50 4.78
C ALA A 269 12.69 -0.99 4.71
N TRP A 270 11.66 -1.85 4.83
CA TRP A 270 11.90 -3.29 4.73
C TRP A 270 12.14 -3.76 3.30
N LEU A 271 11.54 -3.12 2.28
CA LEU A 271 11.85 -3.41 0.88
C LEU A 271 13.33 -3.15 0.57
N ALA A 272 13.95 -2.17 1.19
CA ALA A 272 15.38 -1.88 1.02
C ALA A 272 16.31 -3.00 1.56
N ASP A 273 15.79 -3.92 2.38
CA ASP A 273 16.52 -5.11 2.84
C ASP A 273 16.56 -6.24 1.79
N LEU A 274 15.80 -6.13 0.70
CA LEU A 274 15.79 -7.07 -0.44
C LEU A 274 16.75 -6.63 -1.56
N PRO A 275 17.17 -7.56 -2.44
CA PRO A 275 17.71 -7.19 -3.73
C PRO A 275 16.79 -6.22 -4.47
N ARG A 276 17.37 -5.19 -5.10
CA ARG A 276 16.60 -4.07 -5.69
C ARG A 276 15.51 -4.51 -6.66
N ASP A 277 15.78 -5.49 -7.50
CA ASP A 277 14.82 -6.02 -8.48
C ASP A 277 13.61 -6.68 -7.81
N ILE A 278 13.82 -7.42 -6.71
CA ILE A 278 12.76 -8.03 -5.90
C ILE A 278 11.96 -6.93 -5.17
N ALA A 279 12.66 -5.99 -4.56
CA ALA A 279 12.04 -4.85 -3.89
C ALA A 279 11.12 -4.05 -4.83
N GLU A 280 11.58 -3.74 -6.04
CA GLU A 280 10.79 -3.03 -7.04
C GLU A 280 9.60 -3.87 -7.55
N ARG A 281 9.75 -5.19 -7.70
CA ARG A 281 8.64 -6.07 -8.06
C ARG A 281 7.54 -6.02 -7.00
N ILE A 282 7.88 -6.29 -5.75
CA ILE A 282 6.91 -6.32 -4.64
C ILE A 282 6.36 -4.93 -4.36
N GLY A 283 7.21 -3.90 -4.39
CA GLY A 283 6.83 -2.53 -4.10
C GLY A 283 5.83 -1.93 -5.09
N TRP A 284 5.97 -2.24 -6.39
CA TRP A 284 5.10 -1.61 -7.39
C TRP A 284 4.97 -2.34 -8.73
N ARG A 285 6.00 -3.01 -9.27
CA ARG A 285 5.95 -3.57 -10.62
C ARG A 285 4.95 -4.69 -10.76
N ASN A 286 4.77 -5.52 -9.72
CA ASN A 286 3.77 -6.58 -9.73
C ASN A 286 2.37 -5.99 -9.92
N GLY A 287 1.99 -4.99 -9.13
CA GLY A 287 0.69 -4.33 -9.26
C GLY A 287 0.47 -3.71 -10.64
N GLU A 288 1.47 -3.00 -11.17
CA GLU A 288 1.41 -2.44 -12.54
C GLU A 288 1.20 -3.53 -13.60
N THR A 289 1.90 -4.66 -13.48
CA THR A 289 1.81 -5.77 -14.44
C THR A 289 0.46 -6.49 -14.34
N LEU A 290 0.02 -6.82 -13.13
CA LEU A 290 -1.19 -7.61 -12.90
C LEU A 290 -2.46 -6.86 -13.33
N PHE A 291 -2.49 -5.55 -13.16
CA PHE A 291 -3.65 -4.71 -13.47
C PHE A 291 -3.48 -3.86 -14.74
N ALA A 292 -2.45 -4.12 -15.54
CA ALA A 292 -2.14 -3.37 -16.77
C ALA A 292 -3.33 -3.29 -17.76
N SER A 293 -4.12 -4.36 -17.89
CA SER A 293 -5.27 -4.40 -18.79
C SER A 293 -6.38 -3.42 -18.41
N MET A 294 -6.48 -3.06 -17.15
CA MET A 294 -7.40 -2.03 -16.67
C MET A 294 -6.87 -0.63 -17.02
N MET A 295 -5.57 -0.43 -16.89
CA MET A 295 -4.90 0.85 -17.11
C MET A 295 -4.76 1.21 -18.59
N ALA A 296 -4.46 0.24 -19.45
CA ALA A 296 -4.25 0.46 -20.89
C ALA A 296 -5.47 0.98 -21.67
N LYS A 297 -6.66 0.90 -21.10
CA LYS A 297 -7.91 1.36 -21.73
C LYS A 297 -8.33 2.76 -21.28
N GLN A 298 -7.47 3.46 -20.55
CA GLN A 298 -7.67 4.84 -20.08
C GLN A 298 -7.02 5.88 -21.02
N GLN A 299 -6.23 5.43 -22.00
CA GLN A 299 -5.64 6.23 -23.08
C GLN A 299 -6.55 6.18 -24.31
#